data_f9594e35dff9965b9110f42ec7d4c2f9
#
_entry.id   f9594e35dff9965b9110f42ec7d4c2f9
#
_cell.length_a   1.000
_cell.length_b   1.000
_cell.length_c   1.000
_cell.angle_alpha   90.00
_cell.angle_beta   90.00
_cell.angle_gamma   90.00
#
_symmetry.space_group_name_H-M   'P 1'
#
loop_
_entity.id
_entity.type
_entity.pdbx_description
1 polymer ?
#
loop_
_entity_poly.entity_id
_entity_poly.type
_entity_poly.pdbx_seq_one_letter_code
_entity_poly.pdbx_strand_id
1 'polypeptide(L)' 'MNETGAEPAYVFEDRQTPGDWHVQWTADDGGFEMAIFSGPRARERAIIFAERCYGSYEQVRSNQG' A
#
# COMPACT_ATOMS: atom_id res chain seq x y z
N MET A 1 21.77 0.31 9.37
CA MET A 1 21.33 0.04 9.17
C MET A 1 20.43 -0.06 9.09
N ASN A 2 20.22 0.10 9.08
CA ASN A 2 19.44 -0.15 9.00
C ASN A 2 18.75 -0.36 8.76
N GLU A 3 18.58 -0.45 8.65
CA GLU A 3 18.01 -0.74 8.38
C GLU A 3 17.33 -1.30 8.23
N THR A 4 17.46 -1.00 8.92
CA THR A 4 16.99 -2.01 8.86
C THR A 4 16.21 -2.40 7.86
N GLY A 5 16.29 -2.34 7.05
CA GLY A 5 15.65 -2.91 5.98
C GLY A 5 14.19 -2.78 5.84
N ALA A 6 13.65 -1.92 6.53
CA ALA A 6 12.23 -1.79 6.41
C ALA A 6 11.94 -1.17 5.09
N GLU A 7 11.17 -1.83 4.28
CA GLU A 7 10.79 -1.29 3.02
C GLU A 7 9.50 -0.53 3.15
N PRO A 8 9.28 0.49 2.38
CA PRO A 8 8.01 1.21 2.46
C PRO A 8 6.88 0.33 1.97
N ALA A 9 5.70 0.60 2.45
CA ALA A 9 4.52 -0.03 1.89
C ALA A 9 4.23 0.59 0.53
N TYR A 10 3.53 -0.14 -0.32
CA TYR A 10 3.14 0.37 -1.61
C TYR A 10 1.63 0.55 -1.63
N VAL A 11 1.19 1.68 -2.15
CA VAL A 11 -0.23 2.00 -2.24
C VAL A 11 -0.56 2.13 -3.72
N PHE A 12 -1.56 1.38 -4.18
CA PHE A 12 -1.91 1.42 -5.60
C PHE A 12 -3.39 1.11 -5.78
N GLU A 13 -3.93 1.60 -6.87
CA GLU A 13 -5.33 1.37 -7.21
C GLU A 13 -5.47 0.03 -7.91
N ASP A 14 -6.56 -0.68 -7.62
CA ASP A 14 -6.85 -1.94 -8.26
C ASP A 14 -7.14 -1.67 -9.73
N ARG A 15 -6.49 -2.42 -10.61
CA ARG A 15 -6.65 -2.18 -12.04
C ARG A 15 -7.96 -2.71 -12.56
N GLN A 16 -8.51 -3.71 -11.92
CA GLN A 16 -9.75 -4.32 -12.37
C GLN A 16 -10.97 -3.73 -11.71
N THR A 17 -10.79 -3.13 -10.55
CA THR A 17 -11.90 -2.55 -9.80
C THR A 17 -11.51 -1.13 -9.44
N PRO A 18 -11.72 -0.19 -10.35
CA PRO A 18 -11.37 1.20 -10.06
C PRO A 18 -12.07 1.67 -8.79
N GLY A 19 -11.36 2.45 -8.01
CA GLY A 19 -11.89 2.92 -6.74
C GLY A 19 -11.47 2.08 -5.56
N ASP A 20 -11.03 0.86 -5.78
CA ASP A 20 -10.47 0.07 -4.70
C ASP A 20 -8.97 0.31 -4.64
N TRP A 21 -8.43 0.42 -3.43
CA TRP A 21 -7.01 0.71 -3.25
C TRP A 21 -6.38 -0.33 -2.37
N HIS A 22 -5.15 -0.66 -2.65
CA HIS A 22 -4.40 -1.71 -1.98
C HIS A 22 -3.22 -1.11 -1.26
N VAL A 23 -2.91 -1.66 -0.09
CA VAL A 23 -1.65 -1.39 0.59
C VAL A 23 -0.93 -2.71 0.69
N GLN A 24 0.26 -2.80 0.11
CA GLN A 24 1.02 -4.04 0.11
C GLN A 24 2.33 -3.81 0.84
N TRP A 25 2.70 -4.74 1.70
CA TRP A 25 3.93 -4.61 2.45
C TRP A 25 4.56 -5.99 2.61
N THR A 26 5.83 -5.98 3.01
CA THR A 26 6.57 -7.21 3.24
C THR A 26 6.47 -7.56 4.72
N ALA A 27 6.01 -8.75 5.00
CA ALA A 27 5.90 -9.22 6.37
C ALA A 27 7.26 -9.64 6.91
N ASP A 28 7.31 -9.85 8.21
CA ASP A 28 8.58 -10.19 8.87
C ASP A 28 9.19 -11.47 8.34
N ASP A 29 8.37 -12.39 7.89
CA ASP A 29 8.89 -13.65 7.41
C ASP A 29 9.29 -13.57 5.93
N GLY A 30 9.25 -12.41 5.34
CA GLY A 30 9.63 -12.25 3.94
C GLY A 30 8.50 -12.41 2.97
N GLY A 31 7.33 -12.78 3.43
CA GLY A 31 6.18 -12.86 2.53
C GLY A 31 5.53 -11.51 2.34
N PHE A 32 4.51 -11.47 1.48
CA PHE A 32 3.79 -10.24 1.25
C PHE A 32 2.44 -10.31 1.90
N GLU A 33 1.98 -9.17 2.39
CA GLU A 33 0.64 -9.03 2.91
C GLU A 33 -0.01 -7.85 2.25
N MET A 34 -1.32 -7.82 2.23
CA MET A 34 -2.02 -6.77 1.52
C MET A 34 -3.33 -6.45 2.23
N ALA A 35 -3.67 -5.18 2.26
CA ALA A 35 -4.96 -4.74 2.74
C ALA A 35 -5.67 -4.05 1.58
N ILE A 36 -6.98 -4.20 1.49
CA ILE A 36 -7.76 -3.63 0.41
C ILE A 36 -8.79 -2.70 1.00
N PHE A 37 -8.87 -1.51 0.45
CA PHE A 37 -9.81 -0.49 0.89
C PHE A 37 -10.78 -0.21 -0.25
N SER A 38 -12.05 -0.18 0.08
CA SER A 38 -13.09 0.05 -0.91
C SER A 38 -14.03 1.12 -0.39
N GLY A 39 -14.85 1.64 -1.27
CA GLY A 39 -15.85 2.62 -0.89
C GLY A 39 -15.31 4.03 -0.88
N PRO A 40 -16.03 4.95 -0.23
CA PRO A 40 -15.66 6.35 -0.31
C PRO A 40 -14.29 6.60 0.31
N ARG A 41 -13.52 7.40 -0.37
CA ARG A 41 -12.22 7.83 0.14
C ARG A 41 -11.27 6.67 0.37
N ALA A 42 -11.41 5.63 -0.43
CA ALA A 42 -10.55 4.45 -0.25
C ALA A 42 -9.09 4.81 -0.40
N ARG A 43 -8.74 5.67 -1.35
CA ARG A 43 -7.34 6.06 -1.52
C ARG A 43 -6.80 6.75 -0.26
N GLU A 44 -7.57 7.65 0.31
CA GLU A 44 -7.11 8.38 1.48
C GLU A 44 -6.97 7.45 2.67
N ARG A 45 -7.93 6.54 2.82
CA ARG A 45 -7.86 5.60 3.93
C ARG A 45 -6.69 4.65 3.79
N ALA A 46 -6.38 4.24 2.57
CA ALA A 46 -5.22 3.38 2.33
C ALA A 46 -3.93 4.11 2.68
N ILE A 47 -3.80 5.37 2.30
CA ILE A 47 -2.61 6.14 2.59
C ILE A 47 -2.44 6.33 4.08
N ILE A 48 -3.52 6.65 4.79
CA ILE A 48 -3.45 6.82 6.24
C ILE A 48 -3.01 5.52 6.91
N PHE A 49 -3.57 4.41 6.45
CA PHE A 49 -3.19 3.12 6.99
C PHE A 49 -1.69 2.85 6.80
N ALA A 50 -1.19 3.12 5.59
CA ALA A 50 0.22 2.88 5.32
C ALA A 50 1.11 3.77 6.19
N GLU A 51 0.73 5.03 6.35
CA GLU A 51 1.53 5.93 7.16
C GLU A 51 1.54 5.52 8.62
N ARG A 52 0.39 5.13 9.15
CA ARG A 52 0.31 4.78 10.56
C ARG A 52 1.01 3.48 10.88
N CYS A 53 0.93 2.51 9.97
CA CYS A 53 1.48 1.19 10.26
C CYS A 53 2.93 1.07 9.88
N TYR A 54 3.36 1.80 8.86
CA TYR A 54 4.70 1.58 8.34
C TYR A 54 5.52 2.86 8.25
N GLY A 55 4.94 3.97 8.54
CA GLY A 55 5.66 5.24 8.59
C GLY A 55 5.96 5.87 7.25
N SER A 56 5.97 5.08 6.19
CA SER A 56 6.23 5.61 4.87
C SER A 56 5.54 4.74 3.85
N TYR A 57 5.33 5.28 2.67
CA TYR A 57 4.70 4.52 1.62
C TYR A 57 5.13 5.10 0.28
N GLU A 58 4.96 4.31 -0.77
CA GLU A 58 5.13 4.78 -2.12
C GLU A 58 3.84 4.54 -2.87
N GLN A 59 3.35 5.56 -3.54
CA GLN A 59 2.17 5.40 -4.33
C GLN A 59 2.58 4.98 -5.73
N VAL A 60 2.09 3.82 -6.15
CA VAL A 60 2.42 3.26 -7.44
C VAL A 60 1.30 3.61 -8.39
N ARG A 61 1.64 4.25 -9.52
CA ARG A 61 0.62 4.54 -10.48
C ARG A 61 0.34 3.35 -11.28
N SER A 62 -0.94 3.13 -11.49
CA SER A 62 -1.32 2.09 -12.36
C SER A 62 -1.15 2.63 -13.72
N ASN A 63 -0.05 2.35 -14.32
CA ASN A 63 0.23 2.96 -15.53
C ASN A 63 -0.33 2.19 -16.62
N GLN A 64 -1.22 2.68 -17.29
CA GLN A 64 -1.75 1.98 -18.24
C GLN A 64 -1.15 2.27 -19.41
N GLY A 65 -0.27 2.86 -19.40
CA GLY A 65 0.53 3.05 -20.55
C GLY A 65 -0.01 3.28 -21.69
#